data_9c840f3ae8e10fbb0178c28a3d3a968e
#
_entry.id   9c840f3ae8e10fbb0178c28a3d3a968e
#
_cell.length_a   1.000
_cell.length_b   1.000
_cell.length_c   1.000
_cell.angle_alpha   90.00
_cell.angle_beta   90.00
_cell.angle_gamma   90.00
#
_symmetry.space_group_name_H-M   'P 1'
#
loop_
_entity.id
_entity.type
_entity.pdbx_description
1 polymer ?
#
loop_
_entity_poly.entity_id
_entity_poly.type
_entity_poly.pdbx_seq_one_letter_code
_entity_poly.pdbx_strand_id
1 'polypeptide(L)'
;MPIKTQGDLPVKEILERENIFVMDEKRAMHQDIRPIHILILNLMPLKEETELQLLRSLSNTPLQVDVTFMAVESHEAKNTSLSHLNKFYETFTDIKKSKFDGMIITGAPVEQMPFEEVDYWNELTEIMDWTEKHVTSTIFLCWAAQASLYHFYGLEKKPLDKKMFGLFQHRVLNRKIPLVRGFDDVFLAPHSRHTEVPIADIHACKDLTVLAESEEAGLFLAMAEGGRKNLCYGTSGNTTA
;
A
#
# COMPACT_ATOMS: atom_id res chain seq x y z
N MET A 1 -7.40 4.58 -19.67
CA MET A 1 -6.66 3.47 -20.32
C MET A 1 -6.66 2.30 -19.37
N PRO A 2 -6.48 1.07 -19.84
CA PRO A 2 -6.80 -0.12 -19.05
C PRO A 2 -5.70 -0.52 -18.09
N ILE A 3 -6.13 -1.15 -16.98
CA ILE A 3 -5.26 -1.98 -16.17
C ILE A 3 -4.99 -3.29 -16.92
N LYS A 4 -3.73 -3.71 -16.99
CA LYS A 4 -3.36 -5.04 -17.42
C LYS A 4 -3.33 -5.95 -16.21
N THR A 5 -4.10 -7.02 -16.24
CA THR A 5 -4.09 -8.10 -15.23
C THR A 5 -3.99 -9.45 -15.91
N GLN A 6 -3.73 -10.49 -15.15
CA GLN A 6 -3.86 -11.87 -15.63
C GLN A 6 -5.32 -12.08 -16.07
N GLY A 7 -5.51 -12.70 -17.24
CA GLY A 7 -6.80 -12.72 -17.96
C GLY A 7 -7.96 -13.39 -17.23
N ASP A 8 -7.67 -14.23 -16.24
CA ASP A 8 -8.64 -15.02 -15.49
C ASP A 8 -8.66 -14.67 -13.97
N LEU A 9 -8.15 -13.49 -13.60
CA LEU A 9 -8.26 -12.98 -12.23
C LEU A 9 -9.74 -12.76 -11.88
N PRO A 10 -10.28 -13.35 -10.79
CA PRO A 10 -11.72 -13.32 -10.46
C PRO A 10 -12.32 -11.92 -10.36
N VAL A 11 -11.57 -10.95 -9.82
CA VAL A 11 -12.05 -9.56 -9.67
C VAL A 11 -12.22 -8.83 -10.99
N LYS A 12 -11.70 -9.35 -12.10
CA LYS A 12 -11.83 -8.74 -13.44
C LYS A 12 -13.28 -8.57 -13.84
N GLU A 13 -14.14 -9.59 -13.66
CA GLU A 13 -15.57 -9.50 -14.00
C GLU A 13 -16.29 -8.42 -13.19
N ILE A 14 -15.90 -8.20 -11.94
CA ILE A 14 -16.49 -7.16 -11.09
C ILE A 14 -16.07 -5.78 -11.61
N LEU A 15 -14.81 -5.59 -11.94
CA LEU A 15 -14.29 -4.34 -12.50
C LEU A 15 -14.96 -3.99 -13.82
N GLU A 16 -15.15 -4.98 -14.72
CA GLU A 16 -15.84 -4.78 -15.99
C GLU A 16 -17.31 -4.39 -15.82
N ARG A 17 -18.02 -4.98 -14.82
CA ARG A 17 -19.40 -4.56 -14.46
C ARG A 17 -19.49 -3.12 -13.95
N GLU A 18 -18.41 -2.63 -13.35
CA GLU A 18 -18.28 -1.24 -12.88
C GLU A 18 -17.82 -0.27 -13.98
N ASN A 19 -17.79 -0.70 -15.25
CA ASN A 19 -17.28 0.04 -16.40
C ASN A 19 -15.78 0.42 -16.27
N ILE A 20 -15.03 -0.32 -15.49
CA ILE A 20 -13.57 -0.19 -15.41
C ILE A 20 -12.96 -1.07 -16.49
N PHE A 21 -12.22 -0.44 -17.40
CA PHE A 21 -11.63 -1.15 -18.51
C PHE A 21 -10.39 -1.93 -18.09
N VAL A 22 -10.49 -3.26 -18.11
CA VAL A 22 -9.38 -4.19 -17.85
C VAL A 22 -8.90 -4.78 -19.17
N MET A 23 -7.61 -4.80 -19.39
CA MET A 23 -6.99 -5.34 -20.60
C MET A 23 -6.33 -6.68 -20.31
N ASP A 24 -6.54 -7.65 -21.18
CA ASP A 24 -5.77 -8.89 -21.13
C ASP A 24 -4.39 -8.73 -21.76
N GLU A 25 -3.49 -9.70 -21.50
CA GLU A 25 -2.12 -9.68 -21.98
C GLU A 25 -2.01 -9.64 -23.51
N LYS A 26 -2.88 -10.35 -24.21
CA LYS A 26 -2.85 -10.43 -25.68
C LYS A 26 -3.12 -9.07 -26.32
N ARG A 27 -4.07 -8.31 -25.77
CA ARG A 27 -4.39 -6.98 -26.26
C ARG A 27 -3.32 -5.96 -25.89
N ALA A 28 -2.71 -6.09 -24.71
CA ALA A 28 -1.62 -5.24 -24.27
C ALA A 28 -0.37 -5.35 -25.17
N MET A 29 -0.05 -6.54 -25.67
CA MET A 29 1.10 -6.78 -26.57
C MET A 29 0.99 -6.08 -27.93
N HIS A 30 -0.20 -5.62 -28.32
CA HIS A 30 -0.41 -4.93 -29.60
C HIS A 30 -0.32 -3.38 -29.47
N GLN A 31 0.01 -2.89 -28.29
CA GLN A 31 0.18 -1.45 -28.06
C GLN A 31 1.66 -1.13 -27.84
N ASP A 32 2.20 -0.19 -28.62
CA ASP A 32 3.58 0.31 -28.51
C ASP A 32 3.69 1.37 -27.37
N ILE A 33 3.26 0.99 -26.17
CA ILE A 33 3.27 1.84 -24.97
C ILE A 33 3.92 1.04 -23.84
N ARG A 34 4.98 1.59 -23.23
CA ARG A 34 5.55 1.01 -22.02
C ARG A 34 4.55 1.18 -20.85
N PRO A 35 4.03 0.09 -20.28
CA PRO A 35 3.18 0.18 -19.10
C PRO A 35 4.00 0.59 -17.87
N ILE A 36 3.31 1.15 -16.87
CA ILE A 36 3.87 1.34 -15.53
C ILE A 36 3.72 0.01 -14.79
N HIS A 37 4.83 -0.55 -14.33
CA HIS A 37 4.86 -1.81 -13.58
C HIS A 37 4.72 -1.54 -12.10
N ILE A 38 3.60 -2.00 -11.51
CA ILE A 38 3.28 -1.86 -10.09
C ILE A 38 3.31 -3.23 -9.42
N LEU A 39 4.12 -3.35 -8.38
CA LEU A 39 4.13 -4.51 -7.49
C LEU A 39 3.23 -4.24 -6.28
N ILE A 40 2.40 -5.21 -5.89
CA ILE A 40 1.55 -5.12 -4.71
C ILE A 40 1.88 -6.26 -3.76
N LEU A 41 2.53 -5.97 -2.64
CA LEU A 41 2.67 -6.90 -1.52
C LEU A 41 1.39 -6.84 -0.69
N ASN A 42 0.56 -7.86 -0.84
CA ASN A 42 -0.74 -7.94 -0.19
C ASN A 42 -0.64 -8.76 1.11
N LEU A 43 -0.55 -8.05 2.25
CA LEU A 43 -0.51 -8.64 3.60
C LEU A 43 -1.89 -8.80 4.23
N MET A 44 -2.95 -8.35 3.55
CA MET A 44 -4.33 -8.43 4.07
C MET A 44 -4.84 -9.87 4.05
N PRO A 45 -5.69 -10.25 5.04
CA PRO A 45 -6.24 -11.60 5.13
C PRO A 45 -7.24 -11.92 4.02
N LEU A 46 -8.05 -10.93 3.60
CA LEU A 46 -9.03 -11.06 2.51
C LEU A 46 -8.41 -10.49 1.22
N LYS A 47 -7.58 -11.30 0.56
CA LYS A 47 -6.76 -10.85 -0.55
C LYS A 47 -7.58 -10.37 -1.74
N GLU A 48 -8.62 -11.10 -2.13
CA GLU A 48 -9.46 -10.77 -3.29
C GLU A 48 -10.20 -9.43 -3.11
N GLU A 49 -10.66 -9.09 -1.90
CA GLU A 49 -11.26 -7.79 -1.61
C GLU A 49 -10.22 -6.65 -1.75
N THR A 50 -9.03 -6.88 -1.25
CA THR A 50 -7.92 -5.91 -1.34
C THR A 50 -7.46 -5.73 -2.79
N GLU A 51 -7.37 -6.82 -3.57
CA GLU A 51 -7.11 -6.79 -5.01
C GLU A 51 -8.09 -5.85 -5.72
N LEU A 52 -9.41 -6.07 -5.48
CA LEU A 52 -10.47 -5.28 -6.08
C LEU A 52 -10.34 -3.79 -5.76
N GLN A 53 -10.12 -3.45 -4.49
CA GLN A 53 -10.00 -2.06 -4.03
C GLN A 53 -8.79 -1.36 -4.65
N LEU A 54 -7.63 -2.02 -4.66
CA LEU A 54 -6.41 -1.45 -5.21
C LEU A 54 -6.47 -1.31 -6.72
N LEU A 55 -7.02 -2.30 -7.43
CA LEU A 55 -7.21 -2.24 -8.87
C LEU A 55 -8.20 -1.14 -9.27
N ARG A 56 -9.30 -0.93 -8.52
CA ARG A 56 -10.19 0.22 -8.72
C ARG A 56 -9.44 1.55 -8.61
N SER A 57 -8.62 1.69 -7.59
CA SER A 57 -7.84 2.93 -7.37
C SER A 57 -6.82 3.16 -8.49
N LEU A 58 -6.10 2.13 -8.89
CA LEU A 58 -5.10 2.18 -9.96
C LEU A 58 -5.73 2.37 -11.35
N SER A 59 -7.01 2.00 -11.53
CA SER A 59 -7.71 2.19 -12.80
C SER A 59 -8.03 3.65 -13.14
N ASN A 60 -8.03 4.52 -12.15
CA ASN A 60 -8.35 5.94 -12.31
C ASN A 60 -7.15 6.76 -12.84
N THR A 61 -6.50 6.26 -13.88
CA THR A 61 -5.38 6.92 -14.54
C THR A 61 -5.46 6.76 -16.06
N PRO A 62 -4.99 7.73 -16.85
CA PRO A 62 -4.87 7.58 -18.29
C PRO A 62 -3.69 6.70 -18.72
N LEU A 63 -2.85 6.26 -17.79
CA LEU A 63 -1.66 5.46 -18.08
C LEU A 63 -2.00 3.97 -18.07
N GLN A 64 -1.30 3.19 -18.89
CA GLN A 64 -1.38 1.74 -18.82
C GLN A 64 -0.61 1.26 -17.60
N VAL A 65 -1.27 0.50 -16.73
CA VAL A 65 -0.68 -0.08 -15.51
C VAL A 65 -0.68 -1.59 -15.63
N ASP A 66 0.48 -2.18 -15.39
CA ASP A 66 0.71 -3.63 -15.29
C ASP A 66 0.92 -3.97 -13.81
N VAL A 67 0.03 -4.79 -13.24
CA VAL A 67 0.03 -5.10 -11.81
C VAL A 67 0.48 -6.52 -11.56
N THR A 68 1.49 -6.67 -10.71
CA THR A 68 1.95 -7.96 -10.17
C THR A 68 1.60 -8.03 -8.69
N PHE A 69 0.90 -9.09 -8.27
CA PHE A 69 0.64 -9.35 -6.87
C PHE A 69 1.73 -10.23 -6.27
N MET A 70 2.11 -9.94 -5.03
CA MET A 70 3.09 -10.69 -4.26
C MET A 70 2.54 -11.02 -2.86
N ALA A 71 2.84 -12.21 -2.38
CA ALA A 71 2.58 -12.63 -1.01
C ALA A 71 3.89 -13.04 -0.34
N VAL A 72 3.93 -12.93 1.00
CA VAL A 72 5.04 -13.46 1.80
C VAL A 72 5.05 -14.98 1.76
N GLU A 73 6.24 -15.57 1.72
CA GLU A 73 6.44 -17.03 1.71
C GLU A 73 6.39 -17.62 3.13
N SER A 74 6.82 -16.84 4.12
CA SER A 74 6.96 -17.26 5.52
C SER A 74 5.64 -17.32 6.29
N HIS A 75 4.51 -17.00 5.67
CA HIS A 75 3.18 -17.00 6.30
C HIS A 75 2.13 -17.68 5.44
N GLU A 76 1.41 -18.66 6.00
CA GLU A 76 0.27 -19.30 5.33
C GLU A 76 -0.99 -18.41 5.40
N ALA A 77 -1.52 -18.04 4.24
CA ALA A 77 -2.78 -17.31 4.16
C ALA A 77 -3.96 -18.22 4.56
N LYS A 78 -4.66 -17.87 5.64
CA LYS A 78 -5.78 -18.68 6.17
C LYS A 78 -7.09 -18.49 5.41
N ASN A 79 -7.29 -17.33 4.80
CA ASN A 79 -8.58 -16.91 4.21
C ASN A 79 -8.57 -16.86 2.68
N THR A 80 -7.48 -17.27 2.05
CA THR A 80 -7.34 -17.31 0.59
C THR A 80 -6.90 -18.70 0.17
N SER A 81 -7.51 -19.25 -0.88
CA SER A 81 -7.17 -20.59 -1.34
C SER A 81 -5.74 -20.65 -1.90
N LEU A 82 -5.03 -21.74 -1.64
CA LEU A 82 -3.71 -21.98 -2.21
C LEU A 82 -3.72 -21.95 -3.75
N SER A 83 -4.83 -22.40 -4.37
CA SER A 83 -4.98 -22.36 -5.82
C SER A 83 -5.02 -20.92 -6.36
N HIS A 84 -5.65 -19.98 -5.63
CA HIS A 84 -5.66 -18.56 -5.99
C HIS A 84 -4.25 -17.97 -5.85
N LEU A 85 -3.58 -18.22 -4.72
CA LEU A 85 -2.22 -17.74 -4.49
C LEU A 85 -1.25 -18.25 -5.54
N ASN A 86 -1.19 -19.56 -5.77
CA ASN A 86 -0.28 -20.17 -6.75
C ASN A 86 -0.53 -19.69 -8.18
N LYS A 87 -1.71 -19.19 -8.48
CA LYS A 87 -2.08 -18.77 -9.82
C LYS A 87 -1.84 -17.29 -10.06
N PHE A 88 -2.06 -16.44 -9.07
CA PHE A 88 -2.12 -14.99 -9.24
C PHE A 88 -1.05 -14.22 -8.45
N TYR A 89 -0.33 -14.88 -7.54
CA TYR A 89 0.68 -14.25 -6.71
C TYR A 89 2.06 -14.79 -7.02
N GLU A 90 3.00 -13.87 -7.11
CA GLU A 90 4.43 -14.18 -7.16
C GLU A 90 5.00 -14.24 -5.74
N THR A 91 6.12 -14.93 -5.58
CA THR A 91 6.90 -14.92 -4.35
C THR A 91 8.02 -13.88 -4.44
N PHE A 92 8.62 -13.53 -3.29
CA PHE A 92 9.77 -12.64 -3.30
C PHE A 92 10.95 -13.25 -4.10
N THR A 93 11.12 -14.56 -4.01
CA THR A 93 12.14 -15.29 -4.77
C THR A 93 11.96 -15.11 -6.28
N ASP A 94 10.74 -15.13 -6.78
CA ASP A 94 10.43 -14.98 -8.21
C ASP A 94 10.77 -13.58 -8.73
N ILE A 95 10.47 -12.53 -7.94
CA ILE A 95 10.58 -11.14 -8.39
C ILE A 95 11.90 -10.47 -8.02
N LYS A 96 12.76 -11.09 -7.22
CA LYS A 96 13.97 -10.50 -6.61
C LYS A 96 14.93 -9.83 -7.62
N LYS A 97 14.94 -10.29 -8.87
CA LYS A 97 15.77 -9.73 -9.95
C LYS A 97 15.05 -8.67 -10.79
N SER A 98 13.75 -8.50 -10.60
CA SER A 98 12.93 -7.58 -11.36
C SER A 98 13.04 -6.15 -10.83
N LYS A 99 12.59 -5.19 -11.65
CA LYS A 99 12.47 -3.77 -11.26
C LYS A 99 11.05 -3.30 -11.53
N PHE A 100 10.56 -2.42 -10.66
CA PHE A 100 9.22 -1.88 -10.73
C PHE A 100 9.23 -0.35 -10.66
N ASP A 101 8.26 0.27 -11.32
CA ASP A 101 8.07 1.72 -11.28
C ASP A 101 7.45 2.15 -9.95
N GLY A 102 6.58 1.31 -9.37
CA GLY A 102 5.98 1.54 -8.06
C GLY A 102 5.72 0.25 -7.29
N MET A 103 5.62 0.38 -5.97
CA MET A 103 5.21 -0.72 -5.09
C MET A 103 4.21 -0.23 -4.06
N ILE A 104 3.21 -1.07 -3.78
CA ILE A 104 2.26 -0.89 -2.68
C ILE A 104 2.48 -2.01 -1.67
N ILE A 105 2.74 -1.67 -0.42
CA ILE A 105 2.76 -2.63 0.69
C ILE A 105 1.52 -2.33 1.55
N THR A 106 0.61 -3.30 1.61
CA THR A 106 -0.66 -3.12 2.33
C THR A 106 -0.48 -3.20 3.83
N GLY A 107 -1.48 -2.76 4.59
CA GLY A 107 -1.57 -3.05 6.01
C GLY A 107 -1.75 -4.53 6.30
N ALA A 108 -1.69 -4.87 7.59
CA ALA A 108 -1.94 -6.21 8.11
C ALA A 108 -2.63 -6.11 9.49
N PRO A 109 -3.50 -7.07 9.87
CA PRO A 109 -4.22 -7.04 11.14
C PRO A 109 -3.38 -7.55 12.32
N VAL A 110 -2.12 -7.14 12.41
CA VAL A 110 -1.13 -7.53 13.42
C VAL A 110 -0.59 -6.34 14.21
N GLU A 111 -1.31 -5.23 14.18
CA GLU A 111 -0.84 -3.95 14.74
C GLU A 111 -0.58 -3.96 16.26
N GLN A 112 -1.23 -4.85 17.01
CA GLN A 112 -1.05 -4.98 18.46
C GLN A 112 0.15 -5.85 18.85
N MET A 113 0.72 -6.59 17.91
CA MET A 113 1.91 -7.40 18.15
C MET A 113 3.18 -6.54 18.01
N PRO A 114 4.25 -6.77 18.80
CA PRO A 114 5.58 -6.26 18.48
C PRO A 114 5.98 -6.65 17.05
N PHE A 115 6.74 -5.80 16.37
CA PHE A 115 7.08 -6.07 14.97
C PHE A 115 7.88 -7.36 14.80
N GLU A 116 8.82 -7.62 15.71
CA GLU A 116 9.69 -8.78 15.70
C GLU A 116 8.97 -10.11 15.99
N GLU A 117 7.78 -10.06 16.58
CA GLU A 117 6.93 -11.23 16.84
C GLU A 117 6.04 -11.60 15.64
N VAL A 118 6.00 -10.76 14.61
CA VAL A 118 5.27 -11.08 13.37
C VAL A 118 6.07 -12.12 12.59
N ASP A 119 5.46 -13.26 12.29
CA ASP A 119 6.11 -14.43 11.68
C ASP A 119 6.84 -14.13 10.36
N TYR A 120 6.34 -13.19 9.55
CA TYR A 120 6.99 -12.75 8.31
C TYR A 120 7.83 -11.47 8.44
N TRP A 121 8.17 -11.04 9.67
CA TRP A 121 8.91 -9.78 9.88
C TRP A 121 10.25 -9.74 9.15
N ASN A 122 11.04 -10.80 9.26
CA ASN A 122 12.35 -10.87 8.62
C ASN A 122 12.25 -10.79 7.08
N GLU A 123 11.29 -11.49 6.49
CA GLU A 123 11.03 -11.41 5.05
C GLU A 123 10.56 -10.02 4.64
N LEU A 124 9.68 -9.40 5.42
CA LEU A 124 9.17 -8.06 5.15
C LEU A 124 10.30 -7.01 5.19
N THR A 125 11.21 -7.09 6.15
CA THR A 125 12.36 -6.17 6.24
C THR A 125 13.32 -6.37 5.08
N GLU A 126 13.59 -7.62 4.64
CA GLU A 126 14.38 -7.91 3.44
C GLU A 126 13.72 -7.30 2.19
N ILE A 127 12.40 -7.43 2.06
CA ILE A 127 11.63 -6.81 0.96
C ILE A 127 11.73 -5.29 1.02
N MET A 128 11.57 -4.68 2.19
CA MET A 128 11.70 -3.22 2.36
C MET A 128 13.07 -2.72 1.90
N ASP A 129 14.16 -3.37 2.32
CA ASP A 129 15.52 -3.01 1.91
C ASP A 129 15.74 -3.22 0.41
N TRP A 130 15.16 -4.29 -0.15
CA TRP A 130 15.21 -4.56 -1.57
C TRP A 130 14.53 -3.46 -2.41
N THR A 131 13.44 -2.84 -1.90
CA THR A 131 12.76 -1.76 -2.60
C THR A 131 13.67 -0.59 -2.92
N GLU A 132 14.67 -0.31 -2.09
CA GLU A 132 15.60 0.81 -2.27
C GLU A 132 16.37 0.78 -3.61
N LYS A 133 16.59 -0.41 -4.15
CA LYS A 133 17.36 -0.61 -5.39
C LYS A 133 16.52 -1.05 -6.58
N HIS A 134 15.31 -1.56 -6.32
CA HIS A 134 14.51 -2.23 -7.34
C HIS A 134 13.17 -1.52 -7.62
N VAL A 135 12.76 -0.57 -6.77
CA VAL A 135 11.50 0.15 -6.91
C VAL A 135 11.75 1.66 -6.95
N THR A 136 11.12 2.35 -7.90
CA THR A 136 11.29 3.81 -8.03
C THR A 136 10.58 4.54 -6.88
N SER A 137 9.36 4.13 -6.52
CA SER A 137 8.59 4.74 -5.43
C SER A 137 7.72 3.68 -4.74
N THR A 138 7.79 3.62 -3.41
CA THR A 138 7.01 2.68 -2.59
C THR A 138 6.02 3.44 -1.73
N ILE A 139 4.78 2.97 -1.67
CA ILE A 139 3.78 3.44 -0.70
C ILE A 139 3.49 2.34 0.33
N PHE A 140 3.60 2.70 1.59
CA PHE A 140 3.31 1.86 2.74
C PHE A 140 1.97 2.28 3.33
N LEU A 141 1.02 1.34 3.44
CA LEU A 141 -0.34 1.62 3.89
C LEU A 141 -0.57 1.13 5.32
N CYS A 142 -1.19 1.97 6.14
CA CYS A 142 -1.64 1.64 7.49
C CYS A 142 -0.53 1.01 8.36
N TRP A 143 -0.67 -0.26 8.77
CA TRP A 143 0.33 -0.97 9.57
C TRP A 143 1.70 -1.02 8.87
N ALA A 144 1.75 -1.21 7.56
CA ALA A 144 3.02 -1.20 6.83
C ALA A 144 3.74 0.17 6.92
N ALA A 145 2.98 1.27 7.03
CA ALA A 145 3.58 2.58 7.27
C ALA A 145 4.25 2.65 8.65
N GLN A 146 3.62 2.09 9.69
CA GLN A 146 4.25 1.98 11.02
C GLN A 146 5.48 1.07 10.98
N ALA A 147 5.40 -0.07 10.30
CA ALA A 147 6.50 -1.01 10.13
C ALA A 147 7.69 -0.35 9.42
N SER A 148 7.44 0.43 8.37
CA SER A 148 8.50 1.15 7.67
C SER A 148 9.11 2.30 8.49
N LEU A 149 8.32 3.00 9.31
CA LEU A 149 8.83 4.01 10.26
C LEU A 149 9.75 3.37 11.30
N TYR A 150 9.40 2.20 11.79
CA TYR A 150 10.23 1.45 12.71
C TYR A 150 11.52 0.95 12.03
N HIS A 151 11.39 0.28 10.89
CA HIS A 151 12.52 -0.34 10.20
C HIS A 151 13.56 0.68 9.70
N PHE A 152 13.13 1.75 9.03
CA PHE A 152 14.05 2.71 8.40
C PHE A 152 14.50 3.84 9.34
N TYR A 153 13.66 4.21 10.32
CA TYR A 153 13.89 5.42 11.13
C TYR A 153 13.92 5.15 12.65
N GLY A 154 13.68 3.90 13.08
CA GLY A 154 13.68 3.53 14.51
C GLY A 154 12.54 4.16 15.31
N LEU A 155 11.45 4.59 14.63
CA LEU A 155 10.30 5.21 15.28
C LEU A 155 9.31 4.14 15.75
N GLU A 156 9.15 4.00 17.06
CA GLU A 156 8.32 2.98 17.68
C GLU A 156 6.83 3.34 17.63
N LYS A 157 5.99 2.35 17.38
CA LYS A 157 4.54 2.49 17.55
C LYS A 157 4.16 2.41 19.02
N LYS A 158 3.11 3.16 19.39
CA LYS A 158 2.54 3.16 20.76
C LYS A 158 1.08 2.74 20.71
N PRO A 159 0.58 1.98 21.69
CA PRO A 159 -0.83 1.65 21.78
C PRO A 159 -1.65 2.92 22.07
N LEU A 160 -2.83 2.99 21.47
CA LEU A 160 -3.83 3.99 21.80
C LEU A 160 -4.69 3.51 22.99
N ASP A 161 -5.15 4.42 23.84
CA ASP A 161 -6.04 4.11 24.98
C ASP A 161 -7.34 3.42 24.53
N LYS A 162 -7.82 3.78 23.35
CA LYS A 162 -8.98 3.17 22.68
C LYS A 162 -8.75 3.12 21.17
N LYS A 163 -9.41 2.17 20.50
CA LYS A 163 -9.40 2.09 19.04
C LYS A 163 -9.81 3.43 18.43
N MET A 164 -8.94 3.99 17.59
CA MET A 164 -9.27 5.11 16.74
C MET A 164 -10.07 4.58 15.55
N PHE A 165 -11.35 4.95 15.45
CA PHE A 165 -12.25 4.49 14.40
C PHE A 165 -13.20 5.61 13.99
N GLY A 166 -13.20 5.97 12.70
CA GLY A 166 -14.09 7.00 12.17
C GLY A 166 -13.48 7.78 11.01
N LEU A 167 -14.18 8.85 10.66
CA LEU A 167 -13.72 9.86 9.71
C LEU A 167 -13.15 11.05 10.48
N PHE A 168 -11.93 11.42 10.14
CA PHE A 168 -11.21 12.52 10.80
C PHE A 168 -10.81 13.57 9.77
N GLN A 169 -10.82 14.83 10.21
CA GLN A 169 -10.43 15.95 9.38
C GLN A 169 -8.91 16.07 9.34
N HIS A 170 -8.37 16.15 8.12
CA HIS A 170 -6.95 16.31 7.85
C HIS A 170 -6.68 17.61 7.10
N ARG A 171 -5.49 18.16 7.30
CA ARG A 171 -5.01 19.35 6.60
C ARG A 171 -3.76 19.02 5.79
N VAL A 172 -3.69 19.51 4.55
CA VAL A 172 -2.48 19.47 3.72
C VAL A 172 -1.53 20.59 4.18
N LEU A 173 -0.29 20.21 4.50
CA LEU A 173 0.71 21.16 5.01
C LEU A 173 1.49 21.88 3.90
N ASN A 174 1.70 21.22 2.74
CA ASN A 174 2.45 21.79 1.64
C ASN A 174 1.90 21.35 0.28
N ARG A 175 1.08 22.19 -0.34
CA ARG A 175 0.44 21.94 -1.66
C ARG A 175 1.41 21.94 -2.84
N LYS A 176 2.65 22.41 -2.67
CA LYS A 176 3.63 22.44 -3.76
C LYS A 176 4.18 21.04 -4.08
N ILE A 177 4.03 20.09 -3.15
CA ILE A 177 4.50 18.72 -3.32
C ILE A 177 3.58 17.98 -4.30
N PRO A 178 4.12 17.35 -5.36
CA PRO A 178 3.32 16.66 -6.38
C PRO A 178 2.39 15.58 -5.81
N LEU A 179 2.78 14.89 -4.75
CA LEU A 179 2.03 13.79 -4.14
C LEU A 179 0.67 14.22 -3.57
N VAL A 180 0.53 15.47 -3.14
CA VAL A 180 -0.73 16.04 -2.62
C VAL A 180 -1.42 16.98 -3.61
N ARG A 181 -0.94 17.02 -4.85
CA ARG A 181 -1.57 17.85 -5.88
C ARG A 181 -2.96 17.33 -6.19
N GLY A 182 -3.96 18.19 -6.07
CA GLY A 182 -5.36 17.84 -6.25
C GLY A 182 -6.10 17.48 -4.97
N PHE A 183 -5.42 17.40 -3.83
CA PHE A 183 -6.10 17.32 -2.54
C PHE A 183 -6.73 18.66 -2.18
N ASP A 184 -7.87 18.62 -1.51
CA ASP A 184 -8.41 19.81 -0.83
C ASP A 184 -7.49 20.24 0.31
N ASP A 185 -7.51 21.51 0.70
CA ASP A 185 -6.71 22.02 1.83
C ASP A 185 -7.05 21.29 3.14
N VAL A 186 -8.32 20.93 3.25
CA VAL A 186 -8.90 20.17 4.35
C VAL A 186 -9.79 19.08 3.77
N PHE A 187 -9.61 17.85 4.19
CA PHE A 187 -10.37 16.69 3.73
C PHE A 187 -10.67 15.74 4.87
N LEU A 188 -11.67 14.88 4.68
CA LEU A 188 -11.98 13.78 5.60
C LEU A 188 -11.35 12.49 5.13
N ALA A 189 -10.71 11.77 6.06
CA ALA A 189 -10.18 10.44 5.78
C ALA A 189 -10.52 9.45 6.88
N PRO A 190 -10.78 8.17 6.53
CA PRO A 190 -11.07 7.13 7.49
C PRO A 190 -9.80 6.65 8.19
N HIS A 191 -9.91 6.40 9.50
CA HIS A 191 -8.92 5.69 10.28
C HIS A 191 -9.56 4.52 11.03
N SER A 192 -8.80 3.41 11.13
CA SER A 192 -9.17 2.25 11.95
C SER A 192 -7.89 1.61 12.46
N ARG A 193 -7.48 1.96 13.69
CA ARG A 193 -6.22 1.47 14.25
C ARG A 193 -6.22 1.45 15.78
N HIS A 194 -5.40 0.59 16.36
CA HIS A 194 -5.16 0.47 17.81
C HIS A 194 -3.80 1.02 18.24
N THR A 195 -2.95 1.32 17.27
CA THR A 195 -1.60 1.84 17.53
C THR A 195 -1.29 3.03 16.63
N GLU A 196 -0.32 3.83 17.03
CA GLU A 196 0.22 4.91 16.22
C GLU A 196 1.71 5.14 16.49
N VAL A 197 2.42 5.72 15.54
CA VAL A 197 3.69 6.38 15.81
C VAL A 197 3.34 7.84 16.12
N PRO A 198 3.76 8.40 17.29
CA PRO A 198 3.42 9.75 17.67
C PRO A 198 3.83 10.77 16.63
N ILE A 199 2.92 11.68 16.27
CA ILE A 199 3.19 12.69 15.23
C ILE A 199 4.39 13.58 15.59
N ALA A 200 4.63 13.83 16.88
CA ALA A 200 5.76 14.60 17.35
C ALA A 200 7.11 13.90 17.02
N ASP A 201 7.16 12.57 17.15
CA ASP A 201 8.35 11.78 16.83
C ASP A 201 8.62 11.80 15.31
N ILE A 202 7.55 11.77 14.50
CA ILE A 202 7.65 11.88 13.04
C ILE A 202 8.15 13.27 12.61
N HIS A 203 7.63 14.35 13.21
CA HIS A 203 8.10 15.72 12.96
C HIS A 203 9.56 15.94 13.40
N ALA A 204 10.01 15.25 14.45
CA ALA A 204 11.39 15.33 14.93
C ALA A 204 12.39 14.62 13.99
N CYS A 205 11.92 13.68 13.17
CA CYS A 205 12.77 12.96 12.22
C CYS A 205 13.06 13.83 10.98
N LYS A 206 14.31 14.20 10.77
CA LYS A 206 14.74 15.11 9.69
C LYS A 206 14.60 14.51 8.29
N ASP A 207 14.55 13.20 8.19
CA ASP A 207 14.46 12.46 6.93
C ASP A 207 13.02 12.33 6.44
N LEU A 208 12.05 12.71 7.29
CA LEU A 208 10.62 12.66 6.98
C LEU A 208 10.04 14.05 6.71
N THR A 209 9.14 14.11 5.75
CA THR A 209 8.34 15.31 5.46
C THR A 209 6.87 14.96 5.61
N VAL A 210 6.20 15.51 6.63
CA VAL A 210 4.76 15.35 6.81
C VAL A 210 4.04 16.20 5.76
N LEU A 211 3.12 15.59 5.02
CA LEU A 211 2.37 16.22 3.93
C LEU A 211 0.93 16.53 4.31
N ALA A 212 0.32 15.66 5.12
CA ALA A 212 -1.03 15.86 5.64
C ALA A 212 -1.17 15.20 7.02
N GLU A 213 -1.84 15.91 7.92
CA GLU A 213 -2.06 15.46 9.30
C GLU A 213 -3.40 15.94 9.86
N SER A 214 -3.81 15.36 10.99
CA SER A 214 -4.99 15.71 11.77
C SER A 214 -4.57 16.04 13.19
N GLU A 215 -5.22 17.02 13.81
CA GLU A 215 -5.05 17.30 15.24
C GLU A 215 -5.53 16.14 16.13
N GLU A 216 -6.58 15.42 15.67
CA GLU A 216 -7.16 14.31 16.42
C GLU A 216 -6.54 12.95 16.04
N ALA A 217 -6.25 12.75 14.73
CA ALA A 217 -5.81 11.45 14.20
C ALA A 217 -4.32 11.41 13.80
N GLY A 218 -3.53 12.45 14.08
CA GLY A 218 -2.11 12.47 13.78
C GLY A 218 -1.78 12.33 12.28
N LEU A 219 -0.80 11.52 11.95
CA LEU A 219 -0.34 11.37 10.57
C LEU A 219 -1.44 10.82 9.63
N PHE A 220 -1.58 11.46 8.47
CA PHE A 220 -2.24 10.86 7.30
C PHE A 220 -1.23 10.46 6.23
N LEU A 221 -0.36 11.39 5.83
CA LEU A 221 0.59 11.18 4.76
C LEU A 221 1.93 11.84 5.07
N ALA A 222 2.99 11.08 4.97
CA ALA A 222 4.36 11.58 4.97
C ALA A 222 5.15 10.99 3.82
N MET A 223 6.25 11.62 3.47
CA MET A 223 7.20 11.11 2.49
C MET A 223 8.64 11.22 2.99
N ALA A 224 9.49 10.38 2.42
CA ALA A 224 10.94 10.46 2.55
C ALA A 224 11.62 10.37 1.19
N GLU A 225 12.88 10.80 1.14
CA GLU A 225 13.75 10.69 -0.04
C GLU A 225 13.10 11.23 -1.33
N GLY A 226 12.42 12.38 -1.22
CA GLY A 226 11.78 13.02 -2.36
C GLY A 226 10.61 12.24 -2.97
N GLY A 227 9.93 11.37 -2.20
CA GLY A 227 8.81 10.56 -2.65
C GLY A 227 9.18 9.13 -3.06
N ARG A 228 10.39 8.68 -2.75
CA ARG A 228 10.75 7.26 -2.91
C ARG A 228 10.04 6.37 -1.88
N LYS A 229 9.87 6.88 -0.67
CA LYS A 229 9.09 6.22 0.40
C LYS A 229 7.93 7.12 0.78
N ASN A 230 6.73 6.60 0.73
CA ASN A 230 5.49 7.30 1.05
C ASN A 230 4.71 6.50 2.08
N LEU A 231 4.31 7.16 3.17
CA LEU A 231 3.71 6.55 4.34
C LEU A 231 2.29 7.07 4.50
N CYS A 232 1.30 6.23 4.30
CA CYS A 232 -0.11 6.60 4.35
C CYS A 232 -0.83 5.83 5.45
N TYR A 233 -1.41 6.55 6.42
CA TYR A 233 -2.15 5.97 7.54
C TYR A 233 -3.66 5.83 7.27
N GLY A 234 -4.16 6.37 6.18
CA GLY A 234 -5.55 6.18 5.77
C GLY A 234 -5.84 4.70 5.50
N THR A 235 -7.01 4.22 5.91
CA THR A 235 -7.47 2.87 5.59
C THR A 235 -8.23 2.88 4.27
N SER A 236 -8.09 1.84 3.45
CA SER A 236 -9.03 1.56 2.37
C SER A 236 -10.40 1.25 3.00
N GLY A 237 -11.46 1.87 2.51
CA GLY A 237 -12.77 2.03 3.16
C GLY A 237 -13.63 0.80 3.45
N ASN A 238 -13.09 -0.40 3.64
CA ASN A 238 -13.80 -1.58 4.13
C ASN A 238 -13.33 -1.98 5.52
N THR A 239 -13.60 -1.15 6.50
CA THR A 239 -13.65 -1.58 7.89
C THR A 239 -15.08 -2.01 8.20
N THR A 240 -15.44 -3.23 7.86
CA THR A 240 -16.55 -3.89 8.55
C THR A 240 -16.20 -3.99 10.02
N ALA A 241 -17.03 -3.37 10.84
CA ALA A 241 -16.97 -3.39 12.29
C ALA A 241 -17.05 -4.83 12.84
#